data_1dcbaccd16d64b01af0b327115352046
#
_entry.id   1dcbaccd16d64b01af0b327115352046
#
_cell.length_a   1.000
_cell.length_b   1.000
_cell.length_c   1.000
_cell.angle_alpha   90.00
_cell.angle_beta   90.00
_cell.angle_gamma   90.00
#
_symmetry.space_group_name_H-M   'P 1'
#
loop_
_entity.id
_entity.type
_entity.pdbx_description
1 polymer ?
#
loop_
_entity_poly.entity_id
_entity_poly.type
_entity_poly.pdbx_seq_one_letter_code
_entity_poly.pdbx_strand_id
1 'polypeptide(L)'
;RHVILSEQGFTSTSATRGTAEDLQAAAIAYAYYIADSNPYIDAFIMSRQVDAPTEMAASQAFGLWHCDTSKKNDIVATMQKPSWLVYKNIDNKASTLEITEKYKSLIGISKWSDVVPNFRWKSLEK
;
A
#
# COMPACT_ATOMS: atom_id res chain seq x y z
N ARG A 1 -1.84 -9.50 23.86
CA ARG A 1 -1.28 -8.19 23.48
C ARG A 1 -1.68 -7.85 22.06
N HIS A 2 -1.92 -6.56 21.81
CA HIS A 2 -2.26 -6.03 20.50
C HIS A 2 -1.14 -5.12 19.98
N VAL A 3 -1.08 -4.97 18.66
CA VAL A 3 0.00 -4.24 17.99
C VAL A 3 -0.59 -3.24 17.01
N ILE A 4 0.02 -2.07 16.95
CA ILE A 4 -0.23 -1.07 15.92
C ILE A 4 0.99 -1.01 15.00
N LEU A 5 0.77 -1.21 13.71
CA LEU A 5 1.79 -1.00 12.68
C LEU A 5 1.76 0.49 12.30
N SER A 6 2.56 1.28 13.02
CA SER A 6 2.44 2.75 13.01
C SER A 6 3.15 3.44 11.85
N GLU A 7 4.14 2.78 11.24
CA GLU A 7 4.90 3.38 10.14
C GLU A 7 5.17 2.32 9.07
N GLN A 8 4.25 2.15 8.17
CA GLN A 8 4.35 1.21 7.08
C GLN A 8 4.51 1.96 5.75
N GLY A 9 5.41 1.50 4.90
CA GLY A 9 5.62 2.14 3.62
C GLY A 9 6.43 1.27 2.67
N PHE A 10 6.16 1.47 1.39
CA PHE A 10 6.87 0.83 0.29
C PHE A 10 7.21 1.91 -0.72
N THR A 11 8.45 1.93 -1.17
CA THR A 11 8.88 2.94 -2.13
C THR A 11 8.39 2.62 -3.55
N SER A 12 8.09 3.66 -4.31
CA SER A 12 7.82 3.57 -5.75
C SER A 12 8.99 4.09 -6.58
N THR A 13 10.19 4.14 -6.03
CA THR A 13 11.38 4.55 -6.76
C THR A 13 11.90 3.39 -7.60
N SER A 14 11.61 3.40 -8.88
CA SER A 14 12.36 2.64 -9.86
C SER A 14 12.59 3.52 -11.07
N ALA A 15 13.50 3.09 -11.92
CA ALA A 15 13.79 3.76 -13.18
C ALA A 15 12.59 3.79 -14.14
N THR A 16 11.56 2.98 -13.89
CA THR A 16 10.39 2.86 -14.77
C THR A 16 9.13 3.24 -14.02
N ARG A 17 8.55 4.37 -14.38
CA ARG A 17 7.23 4.78 -13.93
C ARG A 17 6.20 3.71 -14.33
N GLY A 18 5.23 3.47 -13.52
CA GLY A 18 4.19 2.47 -13.77
C GLY A 18 4.49 1.16 -13.06
N THR A 19 5.51 0.42 -13.46
CA THR A 19 5.83 -0.89 -12.85
C THR A 19 6.16 -0.76 -11.36
N ALA A 20 6.95 0.24 -10.98
CA ALA A 20 7.31 0.46 -9.57
C ALA A 20 6.12 0.91 -8.74
N GLU A 21 5.25 1.73 -9.32
CA GLU A 21 4.02 2.16 -8.67
C GLU A 21 3.04 1.00 -8.50
N ASP A 22 2.95 0.10 -9.47
CA ASP A 22 2.14 -1.11 -9.34
C ASP A 22 2.70 -2.07 -8.30
N LEU A 23 4.02 -2.20 -8.22
CA LEU A 23 4.67 -2.99 -7.17
C LEU A 23 4.44 -2.38 -5.78
N GLN A 24 4.48 -1.07 -5.66
CA GLN A 24 4.11 -0.38 -4.41
C GLN A 24 2.67 -0.69 -4.02
N ALA A 25 1.74 -0.58 -4.96
CA ALA A 25 0.33 -0.89 -4.73
C ALA A 25 0.12 -2.37 -4.33
N ALA A 26 0.80 -3.28 -5.02
CA ALA A 26 0.76 -4.71 -4.71
C ALA A 26 1.32 -5.00 -3.32
N ALA A 27 2.42 -4.35 -2.94
CA ALA A 27 3.03 -4.50 -1.61
C ALA A 27 2.10 -4.00 -0.50
N ILE A 28 1.42 -2.88 -0.72
CA ILE A 28 0.42 -2.36 0.24
C ILE A 28 -0.75 -3.33 0.37
N ALA A 29 -1.27 -3.86 -0.74
CA ALA A 29 -2.33 -4.86 -0.71
C ALA A 29 -1.90 -6.11 0.05
N TYR A 30 -0.71 -6.63 -0.24
CA TYR A 30 -0.12 -7.78 0.43
C TYR A 30 -0.02 -7.56 1.96
N ALA A 31 0.58 -6.44 2.36
CA ALA A 31 0.73 -6.11 3.78
C ALA A 31 -0.61 -5.90 4.48
N TYR A 32 -1.57 -5.26 3.80
CA TYR A 32 -2.92 -5.08 4.33
C TYR A 32 -3.59 -6.43 4.61
N TYR A 33 -3.58 -7.35 3.66
CA TYR A 33 -4.24 -8.65 3.86
C TYR A 33 -3.57 -9.47 4.97
N ILE A 34 -2.25 -9.39 5.12
CA ILE A 34 -1.56 -10.00 6.25
C ILE A 34 -2.03 -9.37 7.57
N ALA A 35 -2.04 -8.04 7.64
CA ALA A 35 -2.47 -7.32 8.84
C ALA A 35 -3.93 -7.62 9.18
N ASP A 36 -4.81 -7.59 8.20
CA ASP A 36 -6.25 -7.85 8.40
C ASP A 36 -6.52 -9.30 8.86
N SER A 37 -5.71 -10.25 8.43
CA SER A 37 -5.83 -11.65 8.84
C SER A 37 -5.40 -11.90 10.28
N ASN A 38 -4.58 -11.03 10.86
CA ASN A 38 -4.04 -11.21 12.20
C ASN A 38 -4.93 -10.50 13.25
N PRO A 39 -5.54 -11.27 14.18
CA PRO A 39 -6.45 -10.71 15.18
C PRO A 39 -5.74 -9.80 16.21
N TYR A 40 -4.42 -9.81 16.28
CA TYR A 40 -3.64 -9.00 17.22
C TYR A 40 -3.16 -7.68 16.63
N ILE A 41 -3.36 -7.44 15.33
CA ILE A 41 -3.04 -6.17 14.70
C ILE A 41 -4.29 -5.29 14.70
N ASP A 42 -4.21 -4.17 15.41
CA ASP A 42 -5.33 -3.25 15.58
C ASP A 42 -5.35 -2.14 14.53
N ALA A 43 -4.19 -1.75 14.03
CA ALA A 43 -4.08 -0.68 13.04
C ALA A 43 -2.90 -0.89 12.09
N PHE A 44 -3.11 -0.45 10.85
CA PHE A 44 -2.11 -0.43 9.78
C PHE A 44 -2.05 1.00 9.23
N ILE A 45 -0.98 1.72 9.54
CA ILE A 45 -0.85 3.15 9.26
C ILE A 45 0.27 3.38 8.26
N MET A 46 -0.05 4.03 7.14
CA MET A 46 0.92 4.37 6.11
C MET A 46 1.79 5.55 6.54
N SER A 47 3.09 5.45 6.25
CA SER A 47 4.09 6.43 6.67
C SER A 47 3.94 7.79 6.00
N ARG A 48 3.53 7.83 4.72
CA ARG A 48 3.35 9.09 4.02
C ARG A 48 2.15 9.08 3.08
N GLN A 49 1.43 10.19 3.08
CA GLN A 49 0.36 10.39 2.11
C GLN A 49 0.88 10.94 0.79
N VAL A 50 1.84 11.86 0.84
CA VAL A 50 2.42 12.53 -0.34
C VAL A 50 3.94 12.35 -0.32
N ASP A 51 4.55 12.10 -1.49
CA ASP A 51 6.01 12.06 -1.60
C ASP A 51 6.64 13.35 -1.09
N ALA A 52 7.80 13.24 -0.46
CA ALA A 52 8.57 14.40 -0.04
C ALA A 52 9.78 14.60 -0.98
N PRO A 53 10.00 15.81 -1.52
CA PRO A 53 11.09 16.05 -2.46
C PRO A 53 12.46 15.69 -1.91
N THR A 54 12.69 15.91 -0.60
CA THR A 54 13.96 15.57 0.07
C THR A 54 14.17 14.05 0.16
N GLU A 55 13.11 13.28 0.37
CA GLU A 55 13.18 11.81 0.41
C GLU A 55 13.35 11.23 -1.00
N MET A 56 12.72 11.83 -2.00
CA MET A 56 12.87 11.42 -3.40
C MET A 56 14.33 11.58 -3.87
N ALA A 57 15.03 12.61 -3.41
CA ALA A 57 16.45 12.79 -3.68
C ALA A 57 17.31 11.62 -3.15
N ALA A 58 16.84 10.92 -2.10
CA ALA A 58 17.45 9.72 -1.55
C ALA A 58 16.81 8.41 -2.08
N SER A 59 16.10 8.47 -3.20
CA SER A 59 15.39 7.35 -3.81
C SER A 59 14.30 6.75 -2.90
N GLN A 60 13.64 7.60 -2.11
CA GLN A 60 12.57 7.20 -1.19
C GLN A 60 11.27 7.90 -1.57
N ALA A 61 10.40 7.20 -2.27
CA ALA A 61 9.09 7.71 -2.69
C ALA A 61 7.97 6.86 -2.05
N PHE A 62 7.72 7.10 -0.78
CA PHE A 62 6.77 6.32 0.03
C PHE A 62 5.33 6.82 -0.05
N GLY A 63 5.09 7.98 -0.65
CA GLY A 63 3.77 8.58 -0.73
C GLY A 63 2.77 7.78 -1.55
N LEU A 64 1.50 8.01 -1.28
CA LEU A 64 0.38 7.51 -2.07
C LEU A 64 0.05 8.46 -3.23
N TRP A 65 0.62 9.66 -3.16
CA TRP A 65 0.53 10.72 -4.15
C TRP A 65 1.91 11.19 -4.55
N HIS A 66 2.07 11.58 -5.81
CA HIS A 66 3.24 12.32 -6.28
C HIS A 66 3.27 13.73 -5.69
N CYS A 67 4.47 14.30 -5.58
CA CYS A 67 4.66 15.69 -5.19
C CYS A 67 5.21 16.53 -6.33
N ASP A 68 5.09 17.85 -6.18
CA ASP A 68 5.78 18.82 -7.03
C ASP A 68 7.25 18.90 -6.62
N THR A 69 8.12 18.28 -7.41
CA THR A 69 9.56 18.21 -7.13
C THR A 69 10.29 19.56 -7.24
N SER A 70 9.65 20.57 -7.82
CA SER A 70 10.19 21.95 -7.87
C SER A 70 10.07 22.68 -6.53
N LYS A 71 9.24 22.19 -5.62
CA LYS A 71 8.97 22.78 -4.31
C LYS A 71 9.83 22.11 -3.24
N LYS A 72 11.09 22.53 -3.11
CA LYS A 72 12.07 21.84 -2.24
C LYS A 72 11.69 21.81 -0.76
N ASN A 73 11.02 22.86 -0.28
CA ASN A 73 10.69 23.03 1.14
C ASN A 73 9.21 22.81 1.46
N ASP A 74 8.39 22.57 0.44
CA ASP A 74 6.96 22.37 0.61
C ASP A 74 6.54 21.02 -0.01
N ILE A 75 5.65 20.32 0.67
CA ILE A 75 5.06 19.10 0.14
C ILE A 75 3.75 19.48 -0.52
N VAL A 76 3.73 19.46 -1.85
CA VAL A 76 2.56 19.79 -2.67
C VAL A 76 2.17 18.56 -3.49
N ALA A 77 1.00 18.00 -3.22
CA ALA A 77 0.48 16.85 -3.95
C ALA A 77 0.15 17.22 -5.41
N THR A 78 0.47 16.34 -6.33
CA THR A 78 0.16 16.51 -7.76
C THR A 78 -0.78 15.45 -8.29
N MET A 79 -0.37 14.19 -8.33
CA MET A 79 -1.10 13.11 -8.96
C MET A 79 -1.19 11.89 -8.04
N GLN A 80 -2.34 11.22 -8.06
CA GLN A 80 -2.55 9.95 -7.37
C GLN A 80 -1.66 8.85 -7.95
N LYS A 81 -1.17 7.98 -7.08
CA LYS A 81 -0.55 6.72 -7.48
C LYS A 81 -1.56 5.57 -7.40
N PRO A 82 -1.30 4.43 -8.07
CA PRO A 82 -2.11 3.22 -7.90
C PRO A 82 -2.28 2.80 -6.44
N SER A 83 -1.27 3.02 -5.61
CA SER A 83 -1.30 2.74 -4.18
C SER A 83 -2.39 3.49 -3.42
N TRP A 84 -2.70 4.73 -3.84
CA TRP A 84 -3.81 5.48 -3.25
C TRP A 84 -5.15 4.82 -3.52
N LEU A 85 -5.36 4.30 -4.73
CA LEU A 85 -6.60 3.61 -5.10
C LEU A 85 -6.82 2.34 -4.26
N VAL A 86 -5.75 1.65 -3.91
CA VAL A 86 -5.81 0.52 -2.98
C VAL A 86 -6.15 1.01 -1.57
N TYR A 87 -5.37 1.93 -1.06
CA TYR A 87 -5.46 2.36 0.35
C TYR A 87 -6.81 3.00 0.69
N LYS A 88 -7.34 3.85 -0.17
CA LYS A 88 -8.62 4.53 0.08
C LYS A 88 -9.83 3.58 0.09
N ASN A 89 -9.70 2.39 -0.48
CA ASN A 89 -10.78 1.41 -0.55
C ASN A 89 -10.73 0.34 0.56
N ILE A 90 -9.72 0.39 1.41
CA ILE A 90 -9.44 -0.66 2.42
C ILE A 90 -10.63 -0.90 3.36
N ASP A 91 -11.41 0.12 3.68
CA ASP A 91 -12.57 -0.01 4.57
C ASP A 91 -13.79 -0.70 3.91
N ASN A 92 -13.75 -0.87 2.60
CA ASN A 92 -14.84 -1.53 1.86
C ASN A 92 -14.32 -2.85 1.27
N LYS A 93 -14.79 -3.96 1.82
CA LYS A 93 -14.36 -5.30 1.44
C LYS A 93 -14.52 -5.57 -0.06
N ALA A 94 -15.69 -5.31 -0.62
CA ALA A 94 -15.98 -5.58 -2.03
C ALA A 94 -15.09 -4.74 -2.96
N SER A 95 -14.97 -3.44 -2.68
CA SER A 95 -14.10 -2.53 -3.43
C SER A 95 -12.63 -2.92 -3.32
N THR A 96 -12.18 -3.33 -2.13
CA THR A 96 -10.81 -3.78 -1.92
C THR A 96 -10.48 -5.02 -2.74
N LEU A 97 -11.35 -6.01 -2.73
CA LEU A 97 -11.16 -7.24 -3.52
C LEU A 97 -11.11 -6.93 -5.02
N GLU A 98 -11.99 -6.06 -5.51
CA GLU A 98 -12.03 -5.65 -6.91
C GLU A 98 -10.76 -4.91 -7.32
N ILE A 99 -10.37 -3.88 -6.58
CA ILE A 99 -9.19 -3.04 -6.85
C ILE A 99 -7.90 -3.83 -6.79
N THR A 100 -7.77 -4.79 -5.89
CA THR A 100 -6.53 -5.56 -5.67
C THR A 100 -6.42 -6.81 -6.54
N GLU A 101 -7.47 -7.17 -7.28
CA GLU A 101 -7.49 -8.40 -8.12
C GLU A 101 -6.29 -8.48 -9.05
N LYS A 102 -5.98 -7.40 -9.76
CA LYS A 102 -4.87 -7.33 -10.72
C LYS A 102 -3.48 -7.48 -10.11
N TYR A 103 -3.34 -7.28 -8.80
CA TYR A 103 -2.04 -7.37 -8.12
C TYR A 103 -1.68 -8.79 -7.68
N LYS A 104 -2.60 -9.71 -7.71
CA LYS A 104 -2.35 -11.13 -7.36
C LYS A 104 -1.25 -11.73 -8.22
N SER A 105 -1.25 -11.46 -9.52
CA SER A 105 -0.23 -11.97 -10.44
C SER A 105 1.16 -11.43 -10.15
N LEU A 106 1.29 -10.17 -9.70
CA LEU A 106 2.56 -9.58 -9.31
C LEU A 106 3.14 -10.21 -8.04
N ILE A 107 2.26 -10.69 -7.17
CA ILE A 107 2.63 -11.37 -5.92
C ILE A 107 2.86 -12.87 -6.14
N GLY A 108 2.29 -13.43 -7.20
CA GLY A 108 2.38 -14.86 -7.51
C GLY A 108 1.38 -15.72 -6.75
N ILE A 109 0.20 -15.17 -6.44
CA ILE A 109 -0.90 -15.88 -5.76
C ILE A 109 -2.15 -15.93 -6.64
N SER A 110 -2.99 -16.93 -6.42
CA SER A 110 -4.30 -17.04 -7.09
C SER A 110 -5.44 -16.47 -6.26
N LYS A 111 -5.31 -16.46 -4.94
CA LYS A 111 -6.28 -15.86 -4.02
C LYS A 111 -5.55 -15.26 -2.81
N TRP A 112 -6.13 -14.23 -2.20
CA TRP A 112 -5.49 -13.53 -1.07
C TRP A 112 -5.30 -14.41 0.16
N SER A 113 -6.15 -15.39 0.38
CA SER A 113 -5.97 -16.36 1.47
C SER A 113 -4.70 -17.23 1.34
N ASP A 114 -4.07 -17.28 0.16
CA ASP A 114 -2.80 -17.99 -0.05
C ASP A 114 -1.63 -17.28 0.63
N VAL A 115 -1.76 -15.98 0.96
CA VAL A 115 -0.71 -15.19 1.60
C VAL A 115 -0.44 -15.68 3.03
N VAL A 116 -1.48 -16.01 3.78
CA VAL A 116 -1.40 -16.54 5.15
C VAL A 116 -2.38 -17.71 5.32
N PRO A 117 -2.05 -18.87 4.75
CA PRO A 117 -2.99 -19.98 4.63
C PRO A 117 -3.49 -20.55 5.97
N ASN A 118 -2.75 -20.32 7.06
CA ASN A 118 -3.09 -20.84 8.40
C ASN A 118 -3.88 -19.83 9.25
N PHE A 119 -4.15 -18.63 8.71
CA PHE A 119 -4.92 -17.61 9.44
C PHE A 119 -6.34 -17.49 8.90
N ARG A 120 -7.24 -17.13 9.80
CA ARG A 120 -8.60 -16.74 9.45
C ARG A 120 -8.62 -15.28 8.98
N TRP A 121 -9.19 -15.04 7.82
CA TRP A 121 -9.30 -13.69 7.27
C TRP A 121 -10.48 -12.95 7.92
N LYS A 122 -10.17 -11.97 8.74
CA LYS A 122 -11.19 -11.20 9.49
C LYS A 122 -12.25 -10.57 8.59
N SER A 123 -11.83 -9.99 7.47
CA SER A 123 -12.72 -9.29 6.56
C SER A 123 -13.34 -10.17 5.48
N LEU A 124 -12.69 -11.28 5.12
CA LEU A 124 -13.14 -12.14 4.03
C LEU A 124 -14.13 -13.22 4.46
N GLU A 125 -14.23 -13.49 5.76
CA GLU A 125 -15.10 -14.54 6.29
C GLU A 125 -16.48 -14.03 6.80
N LYS A 126 -16.69 -12.74 6.72
CA LYS A 126 -17.96 -12.12 7.21
C LYS A 126 -19.03 -12.16 6.11
#